data_9e95a67f46ff8624e3ac55a505fc4fa1
#
_entry.id   9e95a67f46ff8624e3ac55a505fc4fa1
#
_cell.length_a   1.000
_cell.length_b   1.000
_cell.length_c   1.000
_cell.angle_alpha   90.00
_cell.angle_beta   90.00
_cell.angle_gamma   90.00
#
_symmetry.space_group_name_H-M   'P 1'
#
loop_
_entity.id
_entity.type
_entity.pdbx_description
1 polymer ?
#
loop_
_entity_poly.entity_id
_entity_poly.type
_entity_poly.pdbx_seq_one_letter_code
_entity_poly.pdbx_strand_id
1 'polypeptide(L)'
;MNYIEEYYGQILDGRVAVSEKVRRVYKHLVDKLHDTGSQYVYDDEKAKYVIEFVETFCCQSKGTWGGKPLKLELWQKAATAALFGFVDKDTGLREYRQLILIVARKNGKSTWAAGLALYLLVADGEPGPEIYSAATKKDQAKIIWNEVVSMIKKSPALNKHLKCLVSSIKCRLNEGVFEPLGSDSNKLDGLNVHGALIDELHAIKDKNLYDVLVDGMTAREQPMCIITTTAGTVRDNIFDLKYEECERIIKGYDDPEGYQDETVLPIVYELDKRDEWTKPECWQKANPGLGTIKQEETLAKKVYQAQHDALRVKNLLCKDFNVRETSGESFFTFEQLNNETTYDLAELAPRYGIGGFDLSETTDLTCATLLFCVRGNPNIYVKQMYWIPEDLLEKRVHEDQVPYDIWEKKGWLRTSPGFRNDYRLILQWFVDEMEQDDIYLYKCGYDRWSAAYLVQSMKERFGDDVMVPVAQGKQTLSGPMKNLAADLAAKRIVYGNNPILKWCMTNVAVDVDRNDNIQPCKTSNPRKRIDGFASLLDAYTALEQNKEDYMNLI
;
A
#
# COMPACT_ATOMS: atom_id res chain seq x y z
N MET A 1 27.85 -17.78 14.44
CA MET A 1 26.42 -17.50 14.15
C MET A 1 26.32 -15.99 13.96
N ASN A 2 25.85 -15.53 12.81
CA ASN A 2 25.62 -14.11 12.54
C ASN A 2 24.24 -13.67 13.07
N TYR A 3 23.96 -12.36 13.05
CA TYR A 3 22.70 -11.84 13.59
C TYR A 3 21.44 -12.30 12.82
N ILE A 4 21.56 -12.62 11.52
CA ILE A 4 20.44 -13.13 10.70
C ILE A 4 20.05 -14.53 11.17
N GLU A 5 21.05 -15.44 11.30
CA GLU A 5 20.83 -16.80 11.81
C GLU A 5 20.36 -16.81 13.26
N GLU A 6 20.91 -15.93 14.10
CA GLU A 6 20.51 -15.81 15.50
C GLU A 6 19.04 -15.40 15.62
N TYR A 7 18.62 -14.39 14.84
CA TYR A 7 17.23 -13.91 14.87
C TYR A 7 16.26 -14.98 14.31
N TYR A 8 16.62 -15.60 13.19
CA TYR A 8 15.81 -16.67 12.61
C TYR A 8 15.72 -17.89 13.51
N GLY A 9 16.81 -18.26 14.19
CA GLY A 9 16.80 -19.31 15.20
C GLY A 9 15.81 -19.03 16.34
N GLN A 10 15.75 -17.78 16.83
CA GLN A 10 14.77 -17.39 17.85
C GLN A 10 13.32 -17.41 17.34
N ILE A 11 13.11 -17.14 16.05
CA ILE A 11 11.79 -17.28 15.40
C ILE A 11 11.38 -18.76 15.36
N LEU A 12 12.28 -19.65 14.95
CA LEU A 12 12.01 -21.08 14.86
C LEU A 12 11.73 -21.72 16.23
N ASP A 13 12.48 -21.28 17.25
CA ASP A 13 12.31 -21.75 18.63
C ASP A 13 11.05 -21.19 19.33
N GLY A 14 10.33 -20.28 18.67
CA GLY A 14 9.16 -19.62 19.24
C GLY A 14 9.46 -18.59 20.34
N ARG A 15 10.73 -18.22 20.53
CA ARG A 15 11.14 -17.18 21.50
C ARG A 15 10.76 -15.76 21.01
N VAL A 16 10.62 -15.59 19.71
CA VAL A 16 10.19 -14.35 19.07
C VAL A 16 9.01 -14.65 18.16
N ALA A 17 7.88 -14.01 18.41
CA ALA A 17 6.70 -14.10 17.56
C ALA A 17 6.81 -13.06 16.42
N VAL A 18 6.72 -13.52 15.17
CA VAL A 18 6.74 -12.67 13.98
C VAL A 18 5.59 -13.00 13.05
N SER A 19 5.26 -12.09 12.13
CA SER A 19 4.33 -12.36 11.03
C SER A 19 4.89 -13.43 10.08
N GLU A 20 4.01 -14.09 9.34
CA GLU A 20 4.42 -15.06 8.31
C GLU A 20 5.33 -14.41 7.26
N LYS A 21 5.08 -13.14 6.91
CA LYS A 21 5.94 -12.38 5.98
C LYS A 21 7.37 -12.24 6.51
N VAL A 22 7.54 -11.85 7.76
CA VAL A 22 8.88 -11.75 8.38
C VAL A 22 9.56 -13.11 8.46
N ARG A 23 8.83 -14.17 8.80
CA ARG A 23 9.37 -15.54 8.82
C ARG A 23 9.92 -15.95 7.45
N ARG A 24 9.17 -15.68 6.36
CA ARG A 24 9.59 -15.98 4.98
C ARG A 24 10.81 -15.17 4.56
N VAL A 25 10.87 -13.87 4.89
CA VAL A 25 12.04 -13.02 4.61
C VAL A 25 13.29 -13.58 5.28
N TYR A 26 13.23 -13.87 6.58
CA TYR A 26 14.42 -14.37 7.29
C TYR A 26 14.77 -15.81 6.91
N LYS A 27 13.82 -16.66 6.52
CA LYS A 27 14.09 -17.94 5.89
C LYS A 27 14.90 -17.75 4.61
N HIS A 28 14.44 -16.90 3.70
CA HIS A 28 15.11 -16.58 2.44
C HIS A 28 16.54 -16.04 2.69
N LEU A 29 16.72 -15.13 3.66
CA LEU A 29 18.03 -14.60 4.01
C LEU A 29 18.99 -15.67 4.52
N VAL A 30 18.50 -16.62 5.33
CA VAL A 30 19.31 -17.76 5.82
C VAL A 30 19.63 -18.71 4.67
N ASP A 31 18.68 -19.03 3.81
CA ASP A 31 18.92 -19.87 2.63
C ASP A 31 20.02 -19.23 1.74
N LYS A 32 19.96 -17.90 1.57
CA LYS A 32 20.95 -17.11 0.81
C LYS A 32 22.35 -17.09 1.46
N LEU A 33 22.44 -17.11 2.80
CA LEU A 33 23.73 -17.22 3.50
C LEU A 33 24.50 -18.50 3.14
N HIS A 34 23.76 -19.55 2.79
CA HIS A 34 24.31 -20.88 2.47
C HIS A 34 24.36 -21.17 0.96
N ASP A 35 23.90 -20.25 0.12
CA ASP A 35 23.96 -20.39 -1.33
C ASP A 35 25.36 -20.06 -1.87
N THR A 36 26.13 -21.10 -2.15
CA THR A 36 27.48 -20.97 -2.72
C THR A 36 27.50 -20.63 -4.22
N GLY A 37 26.35 -20.75 -4.90
CA GLY A 37 26.21 -20.43 -6.33
C GLY A 37 25.87 -18.98 -6.61
N SER A 38 25.44 -18.21 -5.61
CA SER A 38 25.04 -16.80 -5.76
C SER A 38 26.22 -15.90 -6.18
N GLN A 39 25.90 -14.87 -6.96
CA GLN A 39 26.82 -13.75 -7.22
C GLN A 39 27.08 -12.93 -5.96
N TYR A 40 26.16 -12.93 -5.02
CA TYR A 40 26.26 -12.21 -3.76
C TYR A 40 26.67 -13.12 -2.62
N VAL A 41 27.60 -12.66 -1.80
CA VAL A 41 28.11 -13.36 -0.63
C VAL A 41 27.92 -12.51 0.62
N TYR A 42 27.82 -13.17 1.76
CA TYR A 42 27.66 -12.47 3.03
C TYR A 42 29.01 -12.13 3.64
N ASP A 43 29.25 -10.84 3.87
CA ASP A 43 30.42 -10.27 4.56
C ASP A 43 30.04 -9.86 5.99
N ASP A 44 30.35 -10.71 6.95
CA ASP A 44 30.04 -10.50 8.36
C ASP A 44 30.79 -9.30 8.97
N GLU A 45 31.99 -8.97 8.46
CA GLU A 45 32.77 -7.82 8.93
C GLU A 45 32.12 -6.52 8.52
N LYS A 46 31.65 -6.39 7.28
CA LYS A 46 30.89 -5.23 6.82
C LYS A 46 29.61 -5.05 7.62
N ALA A 47 28.87 -6.13 7.83
CA ALA A 47 27.65 -6.11 8.63
C ALA A 47 27.91 -5.63 10.08
N LYS A 48 28.91 -6.19 10.72
CA LYS A 48 29.31 -5.81 12.09
C LYS A 48 29.83 -4.38 12.17
N TYR A 49 30.58 -3.93 11.17
CA TYR A 49 31.12 -2.56 11.15
C TYR A 49 30.01 -1.50 11.23
N VAL A 50 28.91 -1.69 10.51
CA VAL A 50 27.75 -0.77 10.57
C VAL A 50 27.10 -0.79 11.95
N ILE A 51 26.89 -1.98 12.50
CA ILE A 51 26.27 -2.17 13.82
C ILE A 51 27.15 -1.52 14.91
N GLU A 52 28.44 -1.80 14.90
CA GLU A 52 29.41 -1.27 15.85
C GLU A 52 29.56 0.25 15.72
N PHE A 53 29.52 0.80 14.49
CA PHE A 53 29.47 2.25 14.27
C PHE A 53 28.27 2.87 14.98
N VAL A 54 27.08 2.32 14.77
CA VAL A 54 25.85 2.84 15.39
C VAL A 54 25.90 2.71 16.92
N GLU A 55 26.31 1.55 17.45
CA GLU A 55 26.36 1.32 18.90
C GLU A 55 27.49 2.09 19.61
N THR A 56 28.55 2.46 18.88
CA THR A 56 29.69 3.19 19.45
C THR A 56 29.50 4.70 19.42
N PHE A 57 29.02 5.22 18.28
CA PHE A 57 29.00 6.67 18.05
C PHE A 57 27.64 7.31 18.23
N CYS A 58 26.55 6.55 18.16
CA CYS A 58 25.19 7.09 18.32
C CYS A 58 24.69 6.95 19.75
N CYS A 59 23.92 7.94 20.19
CA CYS A 59 23.31 7.98 21.53
C CYS A 59 21.81 8.18 21.43
N GLN A 60 21.08 7.68 22.42
CA GLN A 60 19.66 7.96 22.58
C GLN A 60 19.40 9.46 22.75
N SER A 61 18.44 10.01 22.01
CA SER A 61 18.18 11.45 22.00
C SER A 61 17.37 11.93 23.18
N LYS A 62 16.40 11.14 23.65
CA LYS A 62 15.35 11.55 24.61
C LYS A 62 15.02 10.44 25.63
N GLY A 63 14.21 10.83 26.61
CA GLY A 63 13.67 9.92 27.63
C GLY A 63 14.69 9.48 28.67
N THR A 64 14.39 8.42 29.41
CA THR A 64 15.22 7.84 30.47
C THR A 64 16.58 7.34 29.98
N TRP A 65 16.72 7.09 28.69
CA TRP A 65 17.93 6.64 28.02
C TRP A 65 18.72 7.76 27.35
N GLY A 66 18.21 9.02 27.43
CA GLY A 66 18.85 10.18 26.78
C GLY A 66 20.31 10.34 27.14
N GLY A 67 21.19 10.38 26.13
CA GLY A 67 22.63 10.48 26.27
C GLY A 67 23.38 9.16 26.50
N LYS A 68 22.67 8.03 26.70
CA LYS A 68 23.31 6.70 26.75
C LYS A 68 23.59 6.19 25.33
N PRO A 69 24.61 5.34 25.13
CA PRO A 69 24.86 4.71 23.85
C PRO A 69 23.62 3.99 23.31
N LEU A 70 23.39 4.11 22.01
CA LEU A 70 22.30 3.40 21.34
C LEU A 70 22.69 1.92 21.27
N LYS A 71 21.86 1.06 21.86
CA LYS A 71 21.99 -0.39 21.71
C LYS A 71 20.90 -0.87 20.78
N LEU A 72 21.28 -1.56 19.71
CA LEU A 72 20.34 -2.12 18.75
C LEU A 72 19.74 -3.43 19.27
N GLU A 73 18.44 -3.57 19.15
CA GLU A 73 17.74 -4.83 19.38
C GLU A 73 18.16 -5.88 18.34
N LEU A 74 18.01 -7.17 18.65
CA LEU A 74 18.42 -8.23 17.74
C LEU A 74 17.75 -8.12 16.35
N TRP A 75 16.48 -7.77 16.28
CA TRP A 75 15.78 -7.56 15.02
C TRP A 75 16.37 -6.41 14.18
N GLN A 76 16.84 -5.33 14.84
CA GLN A 76 17.53 -4.22 14.17
C GLN A 76 18.91 -4.64 13.69
N LYS A 77 19.65 -5.41 14.51
CA LYS A 77 20.94 -5.98 14.11
C LYS A 77 20.80 -6.91 12.92
N ALA A 78 19.81 -7.82 12.95
CA ALA A 78 19.55 -8.74 11.87
C ALA A 78 19.15 -8.02 10.57
N ALA A 79 18.30 -6.99 10.65
CA ALA A 79 17.95 -6.16 9.49
C ALA A 79 19.14 -5.35 8.96
N THR A 80 19.97 -4.76 9.85
CA THR A 80 21.21 -4.05 9.46
C THR A 80 22.20 -5.01 8.81
N ALA A 81 22.38 -6.21 9.38
CA ALA A 81 23.26 -7.23 8.86
C ALA A 81 22.85 -7.69 7.46
N ALA A 82 21.53 -7.90 7.24
CA ALA A 82 21.02 -8.23 5.92
C ALA A 82 21.27 -7.10 4.90
N LEU A 83 20.97 -5.84 5.29
CA LEU A 83 21.04 -4.70 4.40
C LEU A 83 22.46 -4.36 3.94
N PHE A 84 23.47 -4.57 4.80
CA PHE A 84 24.85 -4.17 4.56
C PHE A 84 25.83 -5.35 4.37
N GLY A 85 25.44 -6.56 4.75
CA GLY A 85 26.31 -7.72 4.73
C GLY A 85 26.33 -8.48 3.39
N PHE A 86 25.22 -8.47 2.62
CA PHE A 86 25.23 -9.11 1.31
C PHE A 86 25.90 -8.20 0.28
N VAL A 87 26.98 -8.69 -0.33
CA VAL A 87 27.80 -7.93 -1.28
C VAL A 87 28.14 -8.79 -2.49
N ASP A 88 28.24 -8.14 -3.63
CA ASP A 88 28.72 -8.74 -4.86
C ASP A 88 30.18 -9.22 -4.67
N LYS A 89 30.47 -10.48 -5.02
CA LYS A 89 31.77 -11.11 -4.76
C LYS A 89 32.94 -10.53 -5.56
N ASP A 90 32.66 -9.89 -6.70
CA ASP A 90 33.68 -9.35 -7.57
C ASP A 90 33.94 -7.86 -7.29
N THR A 91 32.90 -7.08 -7.02
CA THR A 91 32.97 -5.63 -6.81
C THR A 91 32.97 -5.23 -5.34
N GLY A 92 32.43 -6.07 -4.46
CA GLY A 92 32.23 -5.77 -3.05
C GLY A 92 31.12 -4.76 -2.78
N LEU A 93 30.33 -4.39 -3.81
CA LEU A 93 29.20 -3.48 -3.68
C LEU A 93 28.00 -4.18 -3.05
N ARG A 94 27.18 -3.42 -2.30
CA ARG A 94 25.97 -3.96 -1.66
C ARG A 94 24.96 -4.47 -2.68
N GLU A 95 24.35 -5.58 -2.39
CA GLU A 95 23.21 -6.09 -3.12
C GLU A 95 21.97 -5.24 -2.88
N TYR A 96 21.57 -5.10 -1.59
CA TYR A 96 20.40 -4.32 -1.24
C TYR A 96 20.63 -2.83 -1.41
N ARG A 97 19.74 -2.19 -2.16
CA ARG A 97 19.72 -0.74 -2.44
C ARG A 97 18.53 -0.06 -1.77
N GLN A 98 17.52 -0.84 -1.37
CA GLN A 98 16.34 -0.33 -0.72
C GLN A 98 15.92 -1.22 0.46
N LEU A 99 15.62 -0.59 1.60
CA LEU A 99 14.91 -1.21 2.71
C LEU A 99 13.48 -0.67 2.74
N ILE A 100 12.49 -1.55 2.77
CA ILE A 100 11.10 -1.19 3.08
C ILE A 100 10.74 -1.83 4.41
N LEU A 101 10.76 -1.03 5.47
CA LEU A 101 10.44 -1.48 6.82
C LEU A 101 9.07 -0.97 7.24
N ILE A 102 8.12 -1.89 7.36
CA ILE A 102 6.80 -1.64 7.93
C ILE A 102 6.79 -2.18 9.35
N VAL A 103 6.75 -1.30 10.34
CA VAL A 103 6.78 -1.65 11.76
C VAL A 103 5.90 -0.70 12.56
N ALA A 104 5.18 -1.20 13.54
CA ALA A 104 4.25 -0.41 14.36
C ALA A 104 4.95 0.77 15.07
N ARG A 105 4.17 1.76 15.46
CA ARG A 105 4.68 2.95 16.18
C ARG A 105 5.39 2.59 17.47
N LYS A 106 6.41 3.39 17.81
CA LYS A 106 7.19 3.28 19.06
C LYS A 106 8.08 2.04 19.15
N ASN A 107 8.51 1.49 18.01
CA ASN A 107 9.51 0.41 17.94
C ASN A 107 10.94 0.92 17.62
N GLY A 108 11.22 2.21 17.76
CA GLY A 108 12.59 2.76 17.61
C GLY A 108 13.04 2.99 16.16
N LYS A 109 12.14 2.91 15.16
CA LYS A 109 12.47 3.02 13.73
C LYS A 109 13.23 4.30 13.37
N SER A 110 12.77 5.47 13.82
CA SER A 110 13.38 6.77 13.45
C SER A 110 14.76 6.98 14.11
N THR A 111 14.96 6.49 15.33
CA THR A 111 16.26 6.53 16.00
C THR A 111 17.28 5.60 15.34
N TRP A 112 16.85 4.40 14.95
CA TRP A 112 17.68 3.47 14.18
C TRP A 112 18.03 4.03 12.79
N ALA A 113 17.04 4.55 12.04
CA ALA A 113 17.26 5.20 10.75
C ALA A 113 18.23 6.39 10.85
N ALA A 114 18.17 7.18 11.93
CA ALA A 114 19.11 8.27 12.19
C ALA A 114 20.56 7.76 12.37
N GLY A 115 20.75 6.62 13.04
CA GLY A 115 22.05 5.96 13.17
C GLY A 115 22.59 5.50 11.82
N LEU A 116 21.75 4.90 10.97
CA LEU A 116 22.12 4.50 9.62
C LEU A 116 22.44 5.71 8.72
N ALA A 117 21.68 6.82 8.86
CA ALA A 117 21.99 8.07 8.15
C ALA A 117 23.39 8.61 8.50
N LEU A 118 23.77 8.56 9.79
CA LEU A 118 25.11 8.94 10.22
C LEU A 118 26.19 8.02 9.65
N TYR A 119 25.94 6.71 9.60
CA TYR A 119 26.85 5.78 8.97
C TYR A 119 27.05 6.11 7.49
N LEU A 120 25.98 6.26 6.72
CA LEU A 120 26.02 6.62 5.29
C LEU A 120 26.74 7.96 5.05
N LEU A 121 26.58 8.92 5.96
CA LEU A 121 27.22 10.23 5.85
C LEU A 121 28.73 10.18 6.14
N VAL A 122 29.17 9.35 7.10
CA VAL A 122 30.52 9.45 7.68
C VAL A 122 31.42 8.29 7.32
N ALA A 123 30.90 7.07 7.25
CA ALA A 123 31.68 5.83 7.30
C ALA A 123 31.42 4.84 6.16
N ASP A 124 30.50 5.12 5.26
CA ASP A 124 30.16 4.24 4.13
C ASP A 124 31.20 4.25 2.98
N GLY A 125 32.18 5.15 3.05
CA GLY A 125 33.27 5.23 2.08
C GLY A 125 32.95 6.06 0.83
N GLU A 126 31.76 6.62 0.68
CA GLU A 126 31.39 7.44 -0.47
C GLU A 126 31.99 8.84 -0.39
N PRO A 127 32.64 9.36 -1.47
CA PRO A 127 33.09 10.74 -1.54
C PRO A 127 31.91 11.70 -1.74
N GLY A 128 31.84 12.77 -0.94
CA GLY A 128 30.78 13.79 -1.05
C GLY A 128 29.38 13.21 -0.98
N PRO A 129 29.02 12.35 0.02
CA PRO A 129 27.69 11.74 0.06
C PRO A 129 26.62 12.78 0.35
N GLU A 130 25.57 12.79 -0.45
CA GLU A 130 24.37 13.58 -0.19
C GLU A 130 23.31 12.68 0.46
N ILE A 131 22.98 13.00 1.72
CA ILE A 131 21.98 12.26 2.49
C ILE A 131 20.75 13.14 2.68
N TYR A 132 19.56 12.58 2.48
CA TYR A 132 18.32 13.30 2.62
C TYR A 132 17.35 12.57 3.54
N SER A 133 16.76 13.30 4.51
CA SER A 133 15.54 12.84 5.19
C SER A 133 14.33 13.47 4.55
N ALA A 134 13.36 12.65 4.13
CA ALA A 134 12.20 13.10 3.36
C ALA A 134 10.87 12.77 4.04
N ALA A 135 9.93 13.71 3.95
CA ALA A 135 8.55 13.55 4.40
C ALA A 135 7.63 14.54 3.67
N THR A 136 6.30 14.39 3.82
CA THR A 136 5.30 15.28 3.21
C THR A 136 5.54 16.76 3.50
N LYS A 137 5.96 17.08 4.72
CA LYS A 137 6.31 18.45 5.13
C LYS A 137 7.74 18.49 5.65
N LYS A 138 8.45 19.58 5.38
CA LYS A 138 9.83 19.76 5.84
C LYS A 138 9.98 19.61 7.36
N ASP A 139 8.98 20.02 8.13
CA ASP A 139 9.01 19.86 9.60
C ASP A 139 8.90 18.39 10.05
N GLN A 140 8.25 17.53 9.27
CA GLN A 140 8.23 16.09 9.51
C GLN A 140 9.58 15.45 9.10
N ALA A 141 10.16 15.87 7.97
CA ALA A 141 11.50 15.43 7.56
C ALA A 141 12.56 15.77 8.62
N LYS A 142 12.37 16.87 9.35
CA LYS A 142 13.24 17.25 10.49
C LYS A 142 13.18 16.30 11.68
N ILE A 143 12.27 15.34 11.74
CA ILE A 143 12.22 14.39 12.87
C ILE A 143 13.51 13.55 12.88
N ILE A 144 13.85 12.89 11.78
CA ILE A 144 15.12 12.13 11.67
C ILE A 144 16.31 13.08 11.77
N TRP A 145 16.27 14.21 11.08
CA TRP A 145 17.34 15.21 11.12
C TRP A 145 17.61 15.70 12.55
N ASN A 146 16.59 15.99 13.36
CA ASN A 146 16.74 16.38 14.76
C ASN A 146 17.33 15.26 15.63
N GLU A 147 16.97 13.99 15.35
CA GLU A 147 17.61 12.83 16.02
C GLU A 147 19.10 12.80 15.71
N VAL A 148 19.48 12.94 14.42
CA VAL A 148 20.88 13.01 13.98
C VAL A 148 21.63 14.17 14.65
N VAL A 149 21.05 15.39 14.66
CA VAL A 149 21.66 16.55 15.35
C VAL A 149 21.85 16.27 16.83
N SER A 150 20.89 15.62 17.48
CA SER A 150 21.01 15.26 18.91
C SER A 150 22.12 14.23 19.15
N MET A 151 22.25 13.22 18.28
CA MET A 151 23.31 12.21 18.35
C MET A 151 24.68 12.87 18.18
N ILE A 152 24.86 13.75 17.19
CA ILE A 152 26.10 14.47 16.94
C ILE A 152 26.50 15.29 18.18
N LYS A 153 25.58 16.07 18.75
CA LYS A 153 25.85 16.92 19.92
C LYS A 153 26.28 16.12 21.16
N LYS A 154 25.79 14.88 21.29
CA LYS A 154 26.09 14.01 22.44
C LYS A 154 27.31 13.10 22.23
N SER A 155 27.80 13.00 21.00
CA SER A 155 28.97 12.19 20.64
C SER A 155 30.19 13.09 20.38
N PRO A 156 31.19 13.14 21.26
CA PRO A 156 32.38 13.97 21.05
C PRO A 156 33.12 13.65 19.75
N ALA A 157 33.16 12.37 19.36
CA ALA A 157 33.79 11.93 18.13
C ALA A 157 33.07 12.48 16.89
N LEU A 158 31.74 12.34 16.83
CA LEU A 158 30.95 12.88 15.71
C LEU A 158 30.99 14.41 15.67
N ASN A 159 30.85 15.07 16.81
CA ASN A 159 30.85 16.53 16.89
C ASN A 159 32.16 17.19 16.40
N LYS A 160 33.30 16.48 16.50
CA LYS A 160 34.58 16.93 15.98
C LYS A 160 34.58 17.06 14.44
N HIS A 161 33.87 16.16 13.75
CA HIS A 161 33.93 16.03 12.31
C HIS A 161 32.65 16.53 11.59
N LEU A 162 31.55 16.69 12.30
CA LEU A 162 30.27 17.11 11.75
C LEU A 162 29.87 18.52 12.23
N LYS A 163 29.53 19.40 11.28
CA LYS A 163 29.05 20.76 11.55
C LYS A 163 27.57 20.86 11.31
N CYS A 164 26.78 20.98 12.39
CA CYS A 164 25.34 21.23 12.30
C CYS A 164 25.08 22.71 11.99
N LEU A 165 24.37 22.98 10.89
CA LEU A 165 23.84 24.29 10.49
C LEU A 165 22.32 24.31 10.72
N VAL A 166 21.65 25.39 10.33
CA VAL A 166 20.19 25.53 10.51
C VAL A 166 19.38 24.55 9.64
N SER A 167 19.87 24.27 8.45
CA SER A 167 19.16 23.46 7.45
C SER A 167 20.00 22.32 6.85
N SER A 168 21.23 22.14 7.28
CA SER A 168 22.10 21.08 6.80
C SER A 168 23.13 20.66 7.86
N ILE A 169 23.66 19.44 7.72
CA ILE A 169 24.81 18.95 8.46
C ILE A 169 25.91 18.69 7.44
N LYS A 170 27.09 19.23 7.69
CA LYS A 170 28.27 19.05 6.81
C LYS A 170 29.29 18.15 7.45
N CYS A 171 29.76 17.15 6.72
CA CYS A 171 30.87 16.28 7.12
C CYS A 171 32.18 16.88 6.62
N ARG A 172 33.20 17.02 7.51
CA ARG A 172 34.50 17.54 7.17
C ARG A 172 35.49 16.46 6.65
N LEU A 173 35.10 15.18 6.81
CA LEU A 173 35.95 14.05 6.43
C LEU A 173 35.89 13.76 4.92
N ASN A 174 34.74 13.95 4.31
CA ASN A 174 34.46 13.54 2.93
C ASN A 174 33.61 14.55 2.14
N GLU A 175 33.44 15.77 2.68
CA GLU A 175 32.59 16.84 2.11
C GLU A 175 31.09 16.49 2.01
N GLY A 176 30.65 15.44 2.69
CA GLY A 176 29.27 14.99 2.69
C GLY A 176 28.30 15.98 3.32
N VAL A 177 27.04 15.88 2.92
CA VAL A 177 25.96 16.74 3.42
C VAL A 177 24.73 15.91 3.79
N PHE A 178 24.03 16.32 4.86
CA PHE A 178 22.70 15.78 5.22
C PHE A 178 21.69 16.91 5.36
N GLU A 179 20.57 16.82 4.63
CA GLU A 179 19.52 17.85 4.59
C GLU A 179 18.12 17.26 4.73
N PRO A 180 17.16 17.95 5.42
CA PRO A 180 15.76 17.57 5.42
C PRO A 180 15.04 18.16 4.20
N LEU A 181 14.31 17.29 3.46
CA LEU A 181 13.48 17.65 2.30
C LEU A 181 11.99 17.48 2.60
N GLY A 182 11.18 18.42 2.13
CA GLY A 182 9.72 18.30 2.07
C GLY A 182 9.26 18.27 0.62
N SER A 183 8.05 17.78 0.34
CA SER A 183 7.45 17.83 -1.00
C SER A 183 7.21 19.27 -1.51
N ASP A 184 7.22 20.23 -0.60
CA ASP A 184 7.10 21.67 -0.85
C ASP A 184 8.44 22.38 -1.14
N SER A 185 9.56 21.62 -1.21
CA SER A 185 10.86 22.23 -1.42
C SER A 185 11.15 22.46 -2.91
N ASN A 186 11.57 23.70 -3.24
CA ASN A 186 11.95 24.12 -4.61
C ASN A 186 13.29 23.52 -5.10
N LYS A 187 13.83 22.50 -4.41
CA LYS A 187 15.14 21.90 -4.67
C LYS A 187 15.04 20.43 -5.07
N LEU A 188 13.95 20.01 -5.68
CA LEU A 188 13.78 18.60 -6.02
C LEU A 188 14.55 18.15 -7.26
N ASP A 189 14.95 19.09 -8.14
CA ASP A 189 15.69 18.75 -9.35
C ASP A 189 17.22 18.79 -9.14
N GLY A 190 17.93 17.84 -9.74
CA GLY A 190 19.39 17.81 -9.77
C GLY A 190 20.06 17.27 -8.49
N LEU A 191 19.37 16.48 -7.68
CA LEU A 191 19.94 15.81 -6.51
C LEU A 191 20.87 14.67 -6.95
N ASN A 192 21.98 14.48 -6.19
CA ASN A 192 22.92 13.36 -6.37
C ASN A 192 22.91 12.50 -5.10
N VAL A 193 21.84 11.75 -4.92
CA VAL A 193 21.48 11.10 -3.66
C VAL A 193 22.33 9.86 -3.39
N HIS A 194 23.08 9.85 -2.30
CA HIS A 194 23.73 8.65 -1.78
C HIS A 194 22.84 7.92 -0.75
N GLY A 195 22.11 8.67 0.07
CA GLY A 195 21.19 8.10 1.04
C GLY A 195 19.88 8.87 1.13
N ALA A 196 18.75 8.18 1.02
CA ALA A 196 17.42 8.72 1.27
C ALA A 196 16.75 8.00 2.45
N LEU A 197 16.30 8.77 3.43
CA LEU A 197 15.54 8.25 4.57
C LEU A 197 14.12 8.80 4.50
N ILE A 198 13.17 7.93 4.17
CA ILE A 198 11.75 8.28 4.01
C ILE A 198 10.98 7.74 5.19
N ASP A 199 10.61 8.62 6.13
CA ASP A 199 9.81 8.22 7.29
C ASP A 199 8.32 8.53 7.09
N GLU A 200 7.47 7.67 7.65
CA GLU A 200 6.02 7.75 7.56
C GLU A 200 5.50 7.82 6.10
N LEU A 201 5.99 6.90 5.24
CA LEU A 201 5.62 6.82 3.82
C LEU A 201 4.10 6.87 3.60
N HIS A 202 3.32 6.28 4.52
CA HIS A 202 1.85 6.29 4.46
C HIS A 202 1.23 7.70 4.49
N ALA A 203 1.97 8.71 4.92
CA ALA A 203 1.51 10.11 4.93
C ALA A 203 1.89 10.88 3.67
N ILE A 204 2.78 10.35 2.84
CA ILE A 204 3.22 10.97 1.59
C ILE A 204 2.14 10.75 0.53
N LYS A 205 1.54 11.85 0.08
CA LYS A 205 0.46 11.82 -0.92
C LYS A 205 0.99 11.92 -2.34
N ASP A 206 2.08 12.66 -2.53
CA ASP A 206 2.68 12.91 -3.83
C ASP A 206 3.86 11.95 -4.06
N LYS A 207 3.71 11.09 -5.07
CA LYS A 207 4.75 10.13 -5.46
C LYS A 207 6.03 10.84 -5.94
N ASN A 208 5.92 12.06 -6.47
CA ASN A 208 7.02 12.80 -7.04
C ASN A 208 8.23 12.94 -6.09
N LEU A 209 8.01 13.17 -4.80
CA LEU A 209 9.09 13.24 -3.81
C LEU A 209 9.91 11.94 -3.75
N TYR A 210 9.24 10.79 -3.82
CA TYR A 210 9.90 9.49 -3.84
C TYR A 210 10.66 9.28 -5.14
N ASP A 211 10.01 9.53 -6.28
CA ASP A 211 10.57 9.31 -7.61
C ASP A 211 11.86 10.16 -7.80
N VAL A 212 11.83 11.44 -7.45
CA VAL A 212 13.00 12.34 -7.55
C VAL A 212 14.18 11.87 -6.68
N LEU A 213 13.91 11.36 -5.47
CA LEU A 213 14.98 10.83 -4.62
C LEU A 213 15.61 9.57 -5.21
N VAL A 214 14.80 8.66 -5.75
CA VAL A 214 15.28 7.42 -6.37
C VAL A 214 16.00 7.70 -7.70
N ASP A 215 15.46 8.59 -8.52
CA ASP A 215 16.11 9.02 -9.76
C ASP A 215 17.46 9.69 -9.49
N GLY A 216 17.55 10.50 -8.40
CA GLY A 216 18.79 11.11 -7.95
C GLY A 216 19.87 10.13 -7.50
N MET A 217 19.53 8.84 -7.28
CA MET A 217 20.47 7.79 -6.89
C MET A 217 21.22 7.18 -8.07
N THR A 218 20.77 7.37 -9.29
CA THR A 218 21.27 6.68 -10.49
C THR A 218 22.75 6.94 -10.80
N ALA A 219 23.31 8.05 -10.32
CA ALA A 219 24.71 8.41 -10.50
C ALA A 219 25.67 7.81 -9.45
N ARG A 220 25.13 7.11 -8.43
CA ARG A 220 25.92 6.51 -7.35
C ARG A 220 26.05 5.01 -7.53
N GLU A 221 27.21 4.44 -7.16
CA GLU A 221 27.45 2.99 -7.29
C GLU A 221 26.67 2.15 -6.29
N GLN A 222 26.55 2.62 -5.04
CA GLN A 222 25.85 1.89 -3.98
C GLN A 222 24.97 2.81 -3.10
N PRO A 223 24.02 3.53 -3.70
CA PRO A 223 23.10 4.37 -2.93
C PRO A 223 22.19 3.53 -2.06
N MET A 224 21.55 4.15 -1.05
CA MET A 224 20.67 3.46 -0.12
C MET A 224 19.39 4.25 0.12
N CYS A 225 18.24 3.63 -0.17
CA CYS A 225 16.92 4.15 0.18
C CYS A 225 16.38 3.40 1.39
N ILE A 226 16.17 4.08 2.51
CA ILE A 226 15.62 3.50 3.74
C ILE A 226 14.22 4.05 3.96
N ILE A 227 13.22 3.22 3.76
CA ILE A 227 11.81 3.54 3.99
C ILE A 227 11.37 2.94 5.31
N THR A 228 10.88 3.80 6.23
CA THR A 228 10.30 3.36 7.49
C THR A 228 8.88 3.89 7.64
N THR A 229 7.92 3.01 7.93
CA THR A 229 6.52 3.43 8.00
C THR A 229 5.67 2.52 8.87
N THR A 230 4.47 2.98 9.22
CA THR A 230 3.36 2.14 9.68
C THR A 230 2.34 1.98 8.56
N ALA A 231 1.36 1.08 8.70
CA ALA A 231 0.29 0.93 7.71
C ALA A 231 -0.57 2.20 7.52
N GLY A 232 -0.59 3.12 8.51
CA GLY A 232 -1.39 4.34 8.45
C GLY A 232 -2.88 4.10 8.25
N THR A 233 -3.63 5.19 8.10
CA THR A 233 -5.09 5.16 7.85
C THR A 233 -5.47 5.77 6.49
N VAL A 234 -4.51 6.40 5.80
CA VAL A 234 -4.70 6.94 4.45
C VAL A 234 -4.47 5.81 3.46
N ARG A 235 -5.31 5.73 2.44
CA ARG A 235 -5.24 4.73 1.36
C ARG A 235 -5.02 5.39 0.02
N ASP A 236 -4.72 4.58 -0.98
CA ASP A 236 -4.53 5.00 -2.38
C ASP A 236 -3.36 5.97 -2.54
N ASN A 237 -2.23 5.65 -1.92
CA ASN A 237 -1.01 6.42 -1.99
C ASN A 237 0.20 5.51 -2.25
N ILE A 238 1.39 6.10 -2.31
CA ILE A 238 2.64 5.36 -2.54
C ILE A 238 2.89 4.22 -1.54
N PHE A 239 2.36 4.33 -0.31
CA PHE A 239 2.48 3.26 0.69
C PHE A 239 1.80 1.96 0.20
N ASP A 240 0.59 2.04 -0.34
CA ASP A 240 -0.14 0.84 -0.80
C ASP A 240 0.60 0.17 -1.97
N LEU A 241 1.17 0.95 -2.91
CA LEU A 241 2.00 0.43 -3.99
C LEU A 241 3.25 -0.30 -3.47
N LYS A 242 3.94 0.30 -2.49
CA LYS A 242 5.15 -0.28 -1.88
C LYS A 242 4.84 -1.49 -0.99
N TYR A 243 3.69 -1.49 -0.34
CA TYR A 243 3.23 -2.66 0.41
C TYR A 243 2.94 -3.84 -0.52
N GLU A 244 2.25 -3.62 -1.63
CA GLU A 244 1.99 -4.65 -2.66
C GLU A 244 3.28 -5.14 -3.32
N GLU A 245 4.26 -4.27 -3.52
CA GLU A 245 5.60 -4.65 -3.98
C GLU A 245 6.28 -5.60 -2.98
N CYS A 246 6.25 -5.28 -1.66
CA CYS A 246 6.75 -6.16 -0.62
C CYS A 246 6.06 -7.54 -0.67
N GLU A 247 4.74 -7.58 -0.81
CA GLU A 247 4.00 -8.84 -0.89
C GLU A 247 4.41 -9.68 -2.11
N ARG A 248 4.59 -9.03 -3.28
CA ARG A 248 5.02 -9.73 -4.50
C ARG A 248 6.43 -10.30 -4.37
N ILE A 249 7.38 -9.53 -3.81
CA ILE A 249 8.75 -9.99 -3.58
C ILE A 249 8.74 -11.18 -2.60
N ILE A 250 8.04 -11.06 -1.47
CA ILE A 250 7.98 -12.12 -0.45
C ILE A 250 7.31 -13.40 -0.99
N LYS A 251 6.27 -13.28 -1.83
CA LYS A 251 5.67 -14.42 -2.52
C LYS A 251 6.64 -15.06 -3.52
N GLY A 252 7.46 -14.25 -4.20
CA GLY A 252 8.46 -14.71 -5.16
C GLY A 252 9.61 -15.52 -4.55
N TYR A 253 9.86 -15.44 -3.24
CA TYR A 253 10.89 -16.26 -2.59
C TYR A 253 10.63 -17.77 -2.68
N ASP A 254 9.38 -18.19 -2.78
CA ASP A 254 9.00 -19.60 -2.90
C ASP A 254 8.57 -19.98 -4.33
N ASP A 255 8.63 -19.05 -5.27
CA ASP A 255 8.21 -19.24 -6.66
C ASP A 255 9.30 -18.72 -7.64
N PRO A 256 10.07 -19.62 -8.29
CA PRO A 256 11.12 -19.22 -9.22
C PRO A 256 10.64 -18.40 -10.44
N GLU A 257 9.37 -18.57 -10.84
CA GLU A 257 8.74 -17.79 -11.93
C GLU A 257 8.03 -16.53 -11.40
N GLY A 258 8.04 -16.32 -10.06
CA GLY A 258 7.42 -15.18 -9.40
C GLY A 258 8.21 -13.89 -9.59
N TYR A 259 7.62 -12.79 -9.16
CA TYR A 259 8.28 -11.48 -9.18
C TYR A 259 9.45 -11.46 -8.18
N GLN A 260 10.64 -11.17 -8.67
CA GLN A 260 11.87 -11.07 -7.88
C GLN A 260 12.49 -9.69 -8.07
N ASP A 261 12.85 -9.06 -6.96
CA ASP A 261 13.69 -7.87 -6.92
C ASP A 261 14.69 -8.03 -5.78
N GLU A 262 15.89 -8.48 -6.14
CA GLU A 262 16.96 -8.77 -5.18
C GLU A 262 17.57 -7.51 -4.56
N THR A 263 17.28 -6.34 -5.11
CA THR A 263 17.81 -5.06 -4.61
C THR A 263 16.98 -4.48 -3.47
N VAL A 264 15.78 -5.02 -3.23
CA VAL A 264 14.83 -4.56 -2.21
C VAL A 264 14.77 -5.56 -1.05
N LEU A 265 14.97 -5.08 0.17
CA LEU A 265 14.76 -5.85 1.40
C LEU A 265 13.39 -5.48 2.01
N PRO A 266 12.34 -6.32 1.85
CA PRO A 266 11.01 -6.05 2.38
C PRO A 266 10.84 -6.67 3.75
N ILE A 267 10.72 -5.87 4.82
CA ILE A 267 10.48 -6.35 6.18
C ILE A 267 9.14 -5.81 6.67
N VAL A 268 8.15 -6.69 6.84
CA VAL A 268 6.77 -6.31 7.17
C VAL A 268 6.35 -6.94 8.49
N TYR A 269 6.49 -6.17 9.57
CA TYR A 269 5.99 -6.52 10.91
C TYR A 269 4.52 -6.11 11.03
N GLU A 270 3.63 -7.09 10.98
CA GLU A 270 2.17 -6.89 11.07
C GLU A 270 1.51 -8.09 11.76
N LEU A 271 0.24 -8.00 12.09
CA LEU A 271 -0.54 -9.19 12.43
C LEU A 271 -0.89 -9.98 11.17
N ASP A 272 -0.89 -11.31 11.25
CA ASP A 272 -1.29 -12.16 10.12
C ASP A 272 -2.81 -12.13 9.90
N LYS A 273 -3.57 -12.00 10.99
CA LYS A 273 -5.04 -11.93 10.96
C LYS A 273 -5.54 -10.76 11.79
N ARG A 274 -6.64 -10.17 11.31
CA ARG A 274 -7.25 -9.02 11.97
C ARG A 274 -7.65 -9.30 13.42
N ASP A 275 -8.18 -10.47 13.74
CA ASP A 275 -8.66 -10.85 15.08
C ASP A 275 -7.53 -11.05 16.11
N GLU A 276 -6.27 -11.16 15.67
CA GLU A 276 -5.11 -11.32 16.56
C GLU A 276 -4.84 -10.10 17.45
N TRP A 277 -5.40 -8.93 17.15
CA TRP A 277 -5.16 -7.71 17.94
C TRP A 277 -5.61 -7.82 19.40
N THR A 278 -6.55 -8.73 19.71
CA THR A 278 -7.03 -9.00 21.06
C THR A 278 -6.21 -10.07 21.80
N LYS A 279 -5.23 -10.69 21.12
CA LYS A 279 -4.42 -11.82 21.61
C LYS A 279 -3.01 -11.33 21.95
N PRO A 280 -2.65 -11.18 23.26
CA PRO A 280 -1.35 -10.62 23.66
C PRO A 280 -0.15 -11.35 23.06
N GLU A 281 -0.22 -12.66 22.91
CA GLU A 281 0.82 -13.51 22.32
C GLU A 281 1.12 -13.18 20.84
N CYS A 282 0.21 -12.51 20.14
CA CYS A 282 0.38 -12.12 18.75
C CYS A 282 0.96 -10.71 18.59
N TRP A 283 0.95 -9.87 19.64
CA TRP A 283 1.29 -8.45 19.52
C TRP A 283 2.72 -8.19 19.07
N GLN A 284 3.64 -9.09 19.41
CA GLN A 284 5.05 -8.98 19.01
C GLN A 284 5.21 -9.09 17.48
N LYS A 285 4.29 -9.75 16.75
CA LYS A 285 4.31 -9.85 15.30
C LYS A 285 4.41 -8.49 14.60
N ALA A 286 3.72 -7.48 15.14
CA ALA A 286 3.78 -6.11 14.64
C ALA A 286 4.74 -5.22 15.43
N ASN A 287 5.17 -5.65 16.61
CA ASN A 287 5.95 -4.88 17.58
C ASN A 287 7.19 -5.64 18.03
N PRO A 288 8.23 -5.77 17.18
CA PRO A 288 9.43 -6.54 17.53
C PRO A 288 10.17 -6.00 18.76
N GLY A 289 10.01 -4.73 19.13
CA GLY A 289 10.56 -4.11 20.34
C GLY A 289 9.60 -4.09 21.53
N LEU A 290 8.56 -4.95 21.54
CA LEU A 290 7.64 -5.05 22.67
C LEU A 290 8.35 -5.61 23.92
N GLY A 291 8.15 -4.98 25.06
CA GLY A 291 8.81 -5.32 26.31
C GLY A 291 10.18 -4.65 26.51
N THR A 292 10.79 -4.12 25.45
CA THR A 292 12.09 -3.43 25.51
C THR A 292 11.99 -1.96 25.12
N ILE A 293 11.72 -1.66 23.87
CA ILE A 293 11.56 -0.28 23.36
C ILE A 293 10.14 0.23 23.62
N LYS A 294 9.14 -0.64 23.39
CA LYS A 294 7.71 -0.35 23.57
C LYS A 294 7.16 -1.08 24.80
N GLN A 295 6.58 -0.33 25.73
CA GLN A 295 6.01 -0.90 26.95
C GLN A 295 4.73 -1.69 26.64
N GLU A 296 4.70 -2.95 27.07
CA GLU A 296 3.57 -3.86 26.88
C GLU A 296 2.29 -3.37 27.58
N GLU A 297 2.42 -2.86 28.83
CA GLU A 297 1.29 -2.32 29.59
C GLU A 297 0.59 -1.15 28.86
N THR A 298 1.38 -0.31 28.18
CA THR A 298 0.84 0.81 27.40
C THR A 298 0.03 0.31 26.21
N LEU A 299 0.49 -0.75 25.53
CA LEU A 299 -0.23 -1.37 24.42
C LEU A 299 -1.49 -2.07 24.92
N ALA A 300 -1.39 -2.84 26.02
CA ALA A 300 -2.51 -3.53 26.66
C ALA A 300 -3.65 -2.56 27.03
N LYS A 301 -3.30 -1.39 27.60
CA LYS A 301 -4.29 -0.35 27.91
C LYS A 301 -5.00 0.17 26.67
N LYS A 302 -4.29 0.38 25.55
CA LYS A 302 -4.89 0.81 24.29
C LYS A 302 -5.83 -0.26 23.72
N VAL A 303 -5.43 -1.52 23.78
CA VAL A 303 -6.25 -2.67 23.34
C VAL A 303 -7.53 -2.74 24.18
N TYR A 304 -7.41 -2.68 25.51
CA TYR A 304 -8.57 -2.67 26.39
C TYR A 304 -9.54 -1.52 26.07
N GLN A 305 -9.02 -0.31 25.85
CA GLN A 305 -9.85 0.84 25.47
C GLN A 305 -10.55 0.62 24.13
N ALA A 306 -9.87 0.02 23.14
CA ALA A 306 -10.43 -0.22 21.84
C ALA A 306 -11.50 -1.35 21.84
N GLN A 307 -11.39 -2.32 22.75
CA GLN A 307 -12.42 -3.36 22.95
C GLN A 307 -13.76 -2.75 23.44
N HIS A 308 -13.71 -1.59 24.10
CA HIS A 308 -14.89 -0.89 24.62
C HIS A 308 -15.29 0.36 23.80
N ASP A 309 -14.53 0.69 22.74
CA ASP A 309 -14.77 1.86 21.89
C ASP A 309 -14.39 1.55 20.44
N ALA A 310 -15.38 1.19 19.64
CA ALA A 310 -15.22 0.81 18.24
C ALA A 310 -14.51 1.88 17.38
N LEU A 311 -14.64 3.17 17.72
CA LEU A 311 -13.99 4.26 17.01
C LEU A 311 -12.45 4.22 17.13
N ARG A 312 -11.92 3.58 18.18
CA ARG A 312 -10.47 3.44 18.41
C ARG A 312 -9.86 2.28 17.65
N VAL A 313 -10.66 1.26 17.30
CA VAL A 313 -10.16 -0.01 16.72
C VAL A 313 -9.37 0.23 15.44
N LYS A 314 -9.93 0.92 14.46
CA LYS A 314 -9.24 1.16 13.16
C LYS A 314 -7.90 1.87 13.33
N ASN A 315 -7.86 2.90 14.18
CA ASN A 315 -6.61 3.63 14.43
C ASN A 315 -5.55 2.77 15.15
N LEU A 316 -5.98 1.95 16.11
CA LEU A 316 -5.12 0.98 16.81
C LEU A 316 -4.57 -0.05 15.83
N LEU A 317 -5.42 -0.66 15.01
CA LEU A 317 -5.04 -1.66 14.02
C LEU A 317 -4.00 -1.13 13.04
N CYS A 318 -4.20 0.06 12.48
CA CYS A 318 -3.25 0.65 11.54
C CYS A 318 -1.92 1.04 12.19
N LYS A 319 -1.95 1.68 13.37
CA LYS A 319 -0.75 2.32 13.94
C LYS A 319 0.04 1.46 14.90
N ASP A 320 -0.64 0.55 15.60
CA ASP A 320 0.00 -0.30 16.60
C ASP A 320 0.12 -1.76 16.16
N PHE A 321 -0.56 -2.15 15.06
CA PHE A 321 -0.55 -3.54 14.56
C PHE A 321 -0.32 -3.68 13.05
N ASN A 322 -0.19 -2.58 12.32
CA ASN A 322 0.02 -2.53 10.86
C ASN A 322 -1.03 -3.29 10.02
N VAL A 323 -2.21 -3.52 10.59
CA VAL A 323 -3.34 -4.06 9.82
C VAL A 323 -3.91 -2.94 8.95
N ARG A 324 -3.97 -3.18 7.64
CA ARG A 324 -4.56 -2.22 6.71
C ARG A 324 -6.07 -2.11 6.92
N GLU A 325 -6.56 -0.91 7.14
CA GLU A 325 -7.97 -0.62 7.32
C GLU A 325 -8.44 0.47 6.35
N THR A 326 -9.71 0.43 5.99
CA THR A 326 -10.36 1.50 5.22
C THR A 326 -10.51 2.77 6.08
N SER A 327 -10.82 3.91 5.45
CA SER A 327 -11.07 5.16 6.16
C SER A 327 -12.14 4.98 7.26
N GLY A 328 -12.13 5.82 8.29
CA GLY A 328 -13.11 5.76 9.37
C GLY A 328 -14.57 5.88 8.93
N GLU A 329 -14.80 6.53 7.77
CA GLU A 329 -16.14 6.75 7.19
C GLU A 329 -16.57 5.62 6.24
N SER A 330 -15.66 4.73 5.81
CA SER A 330 -15.99 3.66 4.87
C SER A 330 -16.93 2.63 5.48
N PHE A 331 -17.94 2.26 4.72
CA PHE A 331 -18.91 1.21 5.07
C PHE A 331 -18.25 -0.18 5.11
N PHE A 332 -17.34 -0.44 4.18
CA PHE A 332 -16.64 -1.72 4.08
C PHE A 332 -15.34 -1.72 4.86
N THR A 333 -14.98 -2.87 5.42
CA THR A 333 -13.63 -3.12 5.93
C THR A 333 -12.71 -3.54 4.78
N PHE A 334 -11.40 -3.28 4.92
CA PHE A 334 -10.44 -3.73 3.90
C PHE A 334 -10.48 -5.26 3.73
N GLU A 335 -10.62 -6.01 4.82
CA GLU A 335 -10.73 -7.46 4.79
C GLU A 335 -11.90 -7.95 3.93
N GLN A 336 -13.07 -7.30 4.03
CA GLN A 336 -14.24 -7.62 3.19
C GLN A 336 -13.95 -7.39 1.70
N LEU A 337 -13.28 -6.29 1.38
CA LEU A 337 -13.00 -5.89 0.00
C LEU A 337 -11.84 -6.66 -0.64
N ASN A 338 -10.83 -7.05 0.13
CA ASN A 338 -9.63 -7.67 -0.43
C ASN A 338 -9.93 -9.09 -0.93
N ASN A 339 -10.22 -9.23 -2.22
CA ASN A 339 -10.32 -10.51 -2.94
C ASN A 339 -9.33 -10.49 -4.11
N GLU A 340 -8.24 -11.22 -3.97
CA GLU A 340 -7.16 -11.30 -4.96
C GLU A 340 -7.40 -12.39 -6.01
N THR A 341 -8.53 -13.10 -5.92
CA THR A 341 -8.88 -14.15 -6.87
C THR A 341 -9.04 -13.55 -8.27
N THR A 342 -8.29 -14.09 -9.20
CA THR A 342 -8.42 -13.81 -10.63
C THR A 342 -9.22 -14.92 -11.32
N TYR A 343 -9.66 -14.67 -12.54
CA TYR A 343 -10.38 -15.64 -13.34
C TYR A 343 -9.97 -15.49 -14.82
N ASP A 344 -10.02 -16.59 -15.53
CA ASP A 344 -9.91 -16.59 -16.98
C ASP A 344 -11.32 -16.64 -17.59
N LEU A 345 -11.65 -15.63 -18.40
CA LEU A 345 -12.95 -15.52 -19.05
C LEU A 345 -13.18 -16.65 -20.08
N ALA A 346 -12.11 -17.09 -20.75
CA ALA A 346 -12.19 -18.18 -21.71
C ALA A 346 -12.48 -19.55 -21.04
N GLU A 347 -11.95 -19.76 -19.83
CA GLU A 347 -12.26 -20.97 -19.05
C GLU A 347 -13.68 -20.95 -18.47
N LEU A 348 -14.14 -19.79 -18.02
CA LEU A 348 -15.48 -19.64 -17.45
C LEU A 348 -16.57 -19.68 -18.52
N ALA A 349 -16.27 -19.20 -19.74
CA ALA A 349 -17.13 -19.15 -20.91
C ALA A 349 -18.60 -18.75 -20.59
N PRO A 350 -18.86 -17.63 -19.89
CA PRO A 350 -20.20 -17.20 -19.56
C PRO A 350 -20.92 -16.78 -20.83
N ARG A 351 -22.17 -17.22 -21.00
CA ARG A 351 -22.96 -16.87 -22.20
C ARG A 351 -23.86 -15.66 -21.98
N TYR A 352 -24.30 -15.43 -20.77
CA TYR A 352 -25.20 -14.32 -20.43
C TYR A 352 -24.65 -13.53 -19.26
N GLY A 353 -24.80 -12.20 -19.34
CA GLY A 353 -24.38 -11.28 -18.29
C GLY A 353 -25.47 -10.28 -17.90
N ILE A 354 -25.36 -9.77 -16.68
CA ILE A 354 -26.18 -8.67 -16.17
C ILE A 354 -25.34 -7.42 -16.17
N GLY A 355 -25.73 -6.41 -16.93
CA GLY A 355 -25.06 -5.13 -17.02
C GLY A 355 -25.46 -4.15 -15.93
N GLY A 356 -24.65 -3.13 -15.77
CA GLY A 356 -24.96 -1.92 -15.01
C GLY A 356 -24.03 -0.80 -15.42
N PHE A 357 -24.42 0.45 -15.25
CA PHE A 357 -23.52 1.57 -15.51
C PHE A 357 -23.85 2.78 -14.63
N ASP A 358 -22.83 3.53 -14.31
CA ASP A 358 -22.89 4.82 -13.66
C ASP A 358 -22.20 5.87 -14.51
N LEU A 359 -22.88 6.99 -14.77
CA LEU A 359 -22.49 7.99 -15.76
C LEU A 359 -22.05 9.29 -15.10
N SER A 360 -20.92 9.79 -15.57
CA SER A 360 -20.45 11.14 -15.25
C SER A 360 -20.03 11.88 -16.52
N GLU A 361 -20.49 13.11 -16.67
CA GLU A 361 -20.18 13.92 -17.86
C GLU A 361 -18.75 14.44 -17.84
N THR A 362 -18.27 14.96 -16.69
CA THR A 362 -16.98 15.67 -16.61
C THR A 362 -16.16 15.40 -15.36
N THR A 363 -16.80 15.16 -14.21
CA THR A 363 -16.12 15.27 -12.91
C THR A 363 -15.74 13.95 -12.30
N ASP A 364 -16.62 12.99 -12.36
CA ASP A 364 -16.45 11.65 -11.80
C ASP A 364 -16.06 10.64 -12.90
N LEU A 365 -15.74 9.43 -12.53
CA LEU A 365 -15.51 8.35 -13.49
C LEU A 365 -16.85 7.93 -14.11
N THR A 366 -16.84 7.58 -15.37
CA THR A 366 -17.92 6.78 -15.97
C THR A 366 -17.54 5.33 -15.88
N CYS A 367 -18.46 4.47 -15.48
CA CYS A 367 -18.20 3.04 -15.29
C CYS A 367 -19.31 2.20 -15.92
N ALA A 368 -18.92 1.12 -16.58
CA ALA A 368 -19.81 0.03 -16.97
C ALA A 368 -19.37 -1.27 -16.30
N THR A 369 -20.35 -2.03 -15.85
CA THR A 369 -20.18 -3.30 -15.15
C THR A 369 -20.90 -4.42 -15.91
N LEU A 370 -20.29 -5.59 -15.97
CA LEU A 370 -20.90 -6.83 -16.41
C LEU A 370 -20.72 -7.88 -15.30
N LEU A 371 -21.82 -8.39 -14.78
CA LEU A 371 -21.85 -9.50 -13.83
C LEU A 371 -22.22 -10.78 -14.57
N PHE A 372 -21.59 -11.88 -14.20
CA PHE A 372 -21.98 -13.19 -14.70
C PHE A 372 -21.80 -14.27 -13.65
N CYS A 373 -22.65 -15.27 -13.71
CA CYS A 373 -22.61 -16.46 -12.87
C CYS A 373 -22.33 -17.68 -13.76
N VAL A 374 -21.80 -18.73 -13.15
CA VAL A 374 -21.57 -20.02 -13.82
C VAL A 374 -22.37 -21.09 -13.08
N ARG A 375 -23.05 -21.95 -13.82
CA ARG A 375 -23.90 -23.00 -13.25
C ARG A 375 -23.13 -23.88 -12.27
N GLY A 376 -23.69 -24.05 -11.08
CA GLY A 376 -23.07 -24.85 -10.02
C GLY A 376 -21.94 -24.15 -9.24
N ASN A 377 -21.58 -22.90 -9.61
CA ASN A 377 -20.60 -22.09 -8.90
C ASN A 377 -21.31 -20.97 -8.12
N PRO A 378 -21.08 -20.82 -6.80
CA PRO A 378 -21.73 -19.78 -5.99
C PRO A 378 -21.16 -18.37 -6.22
N ASN A 379 -20.07 -18.24 -6.98
CA ASN A 379 -19.39 -16.96 -7.21
C ASN A 379 -20.14 -16.12 -8.25
N ILE A 380 -20.05 -14.82 -8.06
CA ILE A 380 -20.49 -13.79 -9.01
C ILE A 380 -19.21 -13.13 -9.54
N TYR A 381 -18.98 -13.25 -10.83
CA TYR A 381 -17.81 -12.67 -11.48
C TYR A 381 -18.14 -11.28 -12.00
N VAL A 382 -17.18 -10.37 -11.87
CA VAL A 382 -17.34 -8.95 -12.20
C VAL A 382 -16.30 -8.53 -13.20
N LYS A 383 -16.73 -8.06 -14.38
CA LYS A 383 -15.91 -7.38 -15.37
C LYS A 383 -16.34 -5.91 -15.43
N GLN A 384 -15.38 -4.98 -15.37
CA GLN A 384 -15.67 -3.55 -15.44
C GLN A 384 -14.74 -2.83 -16.38
N MET A 385 -15.27 -1.76 -16.98
CA MET A 385 -14.49 -0.79 -17.73
C MET A 385 -14.84 0.63 -17.26
N TYR A 386 -13.83 1.49 -17.27
CA TYR A 386 -13.94 2.87 -16.82
C TYR A 386 -13.53 3.83 -17.92
N TRP A 387 -14.10 5.04 -17.89
CA TRP A 387 -13.74 6.11 -18.81
C TRP A 387 -13.54 7.43 -18.07
N ILE A 388 -12.58 8.21 -18.57
CA ILE A 388 -12.28 9.57 -18.15
C ILE A 388 -12.03 10.42 -19.40
N PRO A 389 -12.43 11.70 -19.44
CA PRO A 389 -12.07 12.58 -20.55
C PRO A 389 -10.55 12.70 -20.71
N GLU A 390 -10.04 12.52 -21.93
CA GLU A 390 -8.61 12.52 -22.24
C GLU A 390 -7.92 13.82 -21.81
N ASP A 391 -8.52 14.97 -22.12
CA ASP A 391 -7.98 16.28 -21.78
C ASP A 391 -7.98 16.57 -20.26
N LEU A 392 -8.67 15.75 -19.47
CA LEU A 392 -8.72 15.89 -18.02
C LEU A 392 -7.84 14.86 -17.27
N LEU A 393 -7.26 13.87 -17.95
CA LEU A 393 -6.53 12.77 -17.33
C LEU A 393 -5.40 13.27 -16.40
N GLU A 394 -4.46 14.05 -16.94
CA GLU A 394 -3.33 14.59 -16.16
C GLU A 394 -3.79 15.47 -15.00
N LYS A 395 -4.76 16.35 -15.26
CA LYS A 395 -5.35 17.19 -14.24
C LYS A 395 -5.94 16.38 -13.10
N ARG A 396 -6.65 15.29 -13.42
CA ARG A 396 -7.26 14.40 -12.43
C ARG A 396 -6.25 13.61 -11.63
N VAL A 397 -5.18 13.12 -12.25
CA VAL A 397 -4.05 12.49 -11.53
C VAL A 397 -3.54 13.42 -10.43
N HIS A 398 -3.35 14.71 -10.74
CA HIS A 398 -2.88 15.70 -9.76
C HIS A 398 -3.93 16.08 -8.72
N GLU A 399 -5.18 16.31 -9.12
CA GLU A 399 -6.23 16.78 -8.21
C GLU A 399 -6.73 15.69 -7.26
N ASP A 400 -6.99 14.50 -7.79
CA ASP A 400 -7.52 13.38 -7.02
C ASP A 400 -6.39 12.60 -6.32
N GLN A 401 -5.15 12.74 -6.78
CA GLN A 401 -3.95 12.01 -6.33
C GLN A 401 -4.13 10.49 -6.51
N VAL A 402 -4.67 10.09 -7.65
CA VAL A 402 -4.99 8.73 -8.04
C VAL A 402 -4.27 8.39 -9.34
N PRO A 403 -3.66 7.22 -9.49
CA PRO A 403 -2.83 6.87 -10.65
C PRO A 403 -3.67 6.46 -11.88
N TYR A 404 -4.54 7.35 -12.34
CA TYR A 404 -5.39 7.09 -13.52
C TYR A 404 -4.58 6.80 -14.79
N ASP A 405 -3.43 7.45 -14.94
CA ASP A 405 -2.48 7.25 -16.04
C ASP A 405 -1.85 5.84 -16.04
N ILE A 406 -1.60 5.28 -14.85
CA ILE A 406 -1.11 3.91 -14.70
C ILE A 406 -2.23 2.92 -15.01
N TRP A 407 -3.45 3.18 -14.57
CA TRP A 407 -4.60 2.33 -14.83
C TRP A 407 -4.98 2.32 -16.32
N GLU A 408 -4.84 3.46 -17.00
CA GLU A 408 -5.03 3.57 -18.44
C GLU A 408 -4.01 2.73 -19.20
N LYS A 409 -2.70 2.86 -18.89
CA LYS A 409 -1.63 2.06 -19.50
C LYS A 409 -1.78 0.55 -19.28
N LYS A 410 -2.40 0.15 -18.16
CA LYS A 410 -2.68 -1.28 -17.86
C LYS A 410 -4.02 -1.78 -18.44
N GLY A 411 -4.77 -0.93 -19.12
CA GLY A 411 -6.05 -1.29 -19.73
C GLY A 411 -7.24 -1.41 -18.78
N TRP A 412 -7.09 -0.97 -17.51
CA TRP A 412 -8.20 -0.92 -16.56
C TRP A 412 -9.12 0.30 -16.78
N LEU A 413 -8.60 1.34 -17.41
CA LEU A 413 -9.26 2.60 -17.70
C LEU A 413 -9.07 2.91 -19.19
N ARG A 414 -10.06 3.53 -19.83
CA ARG A 414 -9.97 4.08 -21.17
C ARG A 414 -10.17 5.60 -21.14
N THR A 415 -9.58 6.32 -22.08
CA THR A 415 -9.86 7.73 -22.27
C THR A 415 -10.99 7.93 -23.28
N SER A 416 -11.76 9.01 -23.07
CA SER A 416 -12.77 9.48 -24.02
C SER A 416 -12.26 10.79 -24.63
N PRO A 417 -12.24 10.95 -25.96
CA PRO A 417 -11.68 12.16 -26.60
C PRO A 417 -12.34 13.46 -26.11
N GLY A 418 -11.53 14.48 -25.82
CA GLY A 418 -11.96 15.82 -25.42
C GLY A 418 -12.20 15.96 -23.91
N PHE A 419 -13.05 16.93 -23.53
CA PHE A 419 -13.30 17.34 -22.13
C PHE A 419 -14.52 16.67 -21.48
N ARG A 420 -15.24 15.79 -22.19
CA ARG A 420 -16.45 15.08 -21.72
C ARG A 420 -16.44 13.64 -22.11
N ASN A 421 -17.07 12.79 -21.27
CA ASN A 421 -17.23 11.40 -21.61
C ASN A 421 -18.26 11.21 -22.73
N ASP A 422 -17.88 10.45 -23.76
CA ASP A 422 -18.77 10.03 -24.84
C ASP A 422 -19.45 8.72 -24.46
N TYR A 423 -20.73 8.77 -24.13
CA TYR A 423 -21.48 7.60 -23.68
C TYR A 423 -21.68 6.53 -24.77
N ARG A 424 -21.38 6.84 -26.04
CA ARG A 424 -21.36 5.83 -27.13
C ARG A 424 -20.29 4.77 -26.88
N LEU A 425 -19.20 5.12 -26.17
CA LEU A 425 -18.14 4.19 -25.81
C LEU A 425 -18.64 3.11 -24.83
N ILE A 426 -19.63 3.42 -23.99
CA ILE A 426 -20.24 2.46 -23.08
C ILE A 426 -21.08 1.44 -23.86
N LEU A 427 -21.95 1.93 -24.74
CA LEU A 427 -22.70 1.05 -25.64
C LEU A 427 -21.77 0.16 -26.44
N GLN A 428 -20.71 0.74 -27.03
CA GLN A 428 -19.73 -0.01 -27.81
C GLN A 428 -19.05 -1.10 -26.96
N TRP A 429 -18.72 -0.82 -25.71
CA TRP A 429 -18.13 -1.82 -24.84
C TRP A 429 -19.05 -3.02 -24.62
N PHE A 430 -20.34 -2.83 -24.35
CA PHE A 430 -21.29 -3.94 -24.24
C PHE A 430 -21.46 -4.70 -25.57
N VAL A 431 -21.34 -4.00 -26.70
CA VAL A 431 -21.34 -4.66 -28.03
C VAL A 431 -20.07 -5.47 -28.22
N ASP A 432 -18.91 -4.93 -27.86
CA ASP A 432 -17.62 -5.61 -27.94
C ASP A 432 -17.61 -6.91 -27.10
N GLU A 433 -18.15 -6.86 -25.85
CA GLU A 433 -18.27 -8.03 -24.98
C GLU A 433 -19.16 -9.13 -25.60
N MET A 434 -20.21 -8.74 -26.29
CA MET A 434 -21.07 -9.68 -27.01
C MET A 434 -20.39 -10.26 -28.24
N GLU A 435 -19.67 -9.45 -29.02
CA GLU A 435 -19.08 -9.85 -30.30
C GLU A 435 -17.73 -10.57 -30.14
N GLN A 436 -16.93 -10.23 -29.13
CA GLN A 436 -15.60 -10.79 -28.91
C GLN A 436 -15.59 -11.92 -27.89
N ASP A 437 -16.38 -11.79 -26.81
CA ASP A 437 -16.39 -12.74 -25.70
C ASP A 437 -17.65 -13.61 -25.65
N ASP A 438 -18.57 -13.48 -26.64
CA ASP A 438 -19.84 -14.21 -26.75
C ASP A 438 -20.75 -14.07 -25.52
N ILE A 439 -20.66 -12.91 -24.83
CA ILE A 439 -21.44 -12.63 -23.60
C ILE A 439 -22.63 -11.74 -23.94
N TYR A 440 -23.82 -12.34 -23.99
CA TYR A 440 -25.06 -11.63 -24.30
C TYR A 440 -25.61 -10.89 -23.08
N LEU A 441 -25.95 -9.61 -23.25
CA LEU A 441 -26.54 -8.78 -22.20
C LEU A 441 -27.98 -9.20 -21.97
N TYR A 442 -28.27 -9.85 -20.82
CA TYR A 442 -29.60 -10.32 -20.48
C TYR A 442 -30.46 -9.21 -19.87
N LYS A 443 -29.94 -8.50 -18.87
CA LYS A 443 -30.53 -7.33 -18.22
C LYS A 443 -29.44 -6.30 -17.94
N CYS A 444 -29.81 -5.01 -17.84
CA CYS A 444 -28.89 -3.94 -17.51
C CYS A 444 -29.53 -2.93 -16.56
N GLY A 445 -29.04 -2.86 -15.33
CA GLY A 445 -29.46 -1.90 -14.32
C GLY A 445 -28.91 -0.50 -14.60
N TYR A 446 -29.72 0.53 -14.41
CA TYR A 446 -29.31 1.92 -14.60
C TYR A 446 -30.09 2.88 -13.71
N ASP A 447 -29.44 3.97 -13.31
CA ASP A 447 -30.15 5.08 -12.67
C ASP A 447 -31.11 5.75 -13.69
N ARG A 448 -32.39 5.82 -13.31
CA ARG A 448 -33.44 6.44 -14.17
C ARG A 448 -33.15 7.89 -14.57
N TRP A 449 -32.29 8.58 -13.83
CA TRP A 449 -31.86 9.95 -14.12
C TRP A 449 -30.63 10.02 -15.02
N SER A 450 -30.07 8.85 -15.39
CA SER A 450 -28.95 8.77 -16.33
C SER A 450 -29.37 9.17 -17.74
N ALA A 451 -28.39 9.50 -18.58
CA ALA A 451 -28.59 10.04 -19.92
C ALA A 451 -29.60 9.24 -20.74
N ALA A 452 -30.77 9.83 -20.97
CA ALA A 452 -31.87 9.22 -21.71
C ALA A 452 -31.44 8.72 -23.12
N TYR A 453 -30.49 9.42 -23.73
CA TYR A 453 -29.93 9.05 -25.03
C TYR A 453 -29.24 7.68 -24.99
N LEU A 454 -28.35 7.44 -24.01
CA LEU A 454 -27.67 6.13 -23.90
C LEU A 454 -28.70 5.00 -23.67
N VAL A 455 -29.63 5.21 -22.76
CA VAL A 455 -30.69 4.24 -22.47
C VAL A 455 -31.50 3.91 -23.72
N GLN A 456 -31.84 4.91 -24.54
CA GLN A 456 -32.56 4.69 -25.77
C GLN A 456 -31.71 3.88 -26.78
N SER A 457 -30.43 4.22 -26.93
CA SER A 457 -29.51 3.49 -27.82
C SER A 457 -29.28 2.05 -27.36
N MET A 458 -29.19 1.80 -26.05
CA MET A 458 -29.12 0.46 -25.47
C MET A 458 -30.39 -0.35 -25.76
N LYS A 459 -31.58 0.24 -25.63
CA LYS A 459 -32.86 -0.41 -25.97
C LYS A 459 -32.94 -0.77 -27.46
N GLU A 460 -32.52 0.13 -28.33
CA GLU A 460 -32.48 -0.12 -29.79
C GLU A 460 -31.54 -1.26 -30.17
N ARG A 461 -30.42 -1.39 -29.45
CA ARG A 461 -29.41 -2.41 -29.75
C ARG A 461 -29.69 -3.78 -29.12
N PHE A 462 -30.17 -3.79 -27.85
CA PHE A 462 -30.31 -5.02 -27.04
C PHE A 462 -31.78 -5.39 -26.75
N GLY A 463 -32.74 -4.50 -26.96
CA GLY A 463 -34.15 -4.68 -26.69
C GLY A 463 -34.65 -3.88 -25.49
N ASP A 464 -35.94 -3.54 -25.51
CA ASP A 464 -36.58 -2.76 -24.44
C ASP A 464 -36.55 -3.46 -23.07
N ASP A 465 -36.73 -4.77 -23.07
CA ASP A 465 -36.77 -5.58 -21.85
C ASP A 465 -35.44 -5.76 -21.16
N VAL A 466 -34.33 -5.41 -21.82
CA VAL A 466 -32.98 -5.51 -21.25
C VAL A 466 -32.76 -4.40 -20.22
N MET A 467 -33.34 -3.24 -20.41
CA MET A 467 -33.06 -2.06 -19.60
C MET A 467 -33.93 -2.00 -18.33
N VAL A 468 -33.32 -2.15 -17.15
CA VAL A 468 -33.95 -2.20 -15.82
C VAL A 468 -33.68 -0.89 -15.06
N PRO A 469 -34.69 -0.01 -14.88
CA PRO A 469 -34.48 1.20 -14.12
C PRO A 469 -34.34 0.91 -12.62
N VAL A 470 -33.22 1.35 -12.03
CA VAL A 470 -32.94 1.24 -10.60
C VAL A 470 -33.19 2.60 -9.92
N ALA A 471 -34.14 2.64 -9.00
CA ALA A 471 -34.40 3.87 -8.26
C ALA A 471 -33.30 4.11 -7.20
N GLN A 472 -32.68 5.28 -7.28
CA GLN A 472 -31.58 5.66 -6.39
C GLN A 472 -32.11 6.17 -5.04
N GLY A 473 -32.52 5.25 -4.18
CA GLY A 473 -33.07 5.58 -2.86
C GLY A 473 -32.94 4.44 -1.85
N LYS A 474 -32.99 4.78 -0.56
CA LYS A 474 -32.79 3.84 0.56
C LYS A 474 -33.73 2.64 0.51
N GLN A 475 -34.98 2.82 0.08
CA GLN A 475 -35.94 1.71 -0.02
C GLN A 475 -35.52 0.68 -1.09
N THR A 476 -35.00 1.12 -2.23
CA THR A 476 -34.62 0.23 -3.33
C THR A 476 -33.23 -0.36 -3.11
N LEU A 477 -32.26 0.45 -2.69
CA LEU A 477 -30.85 0.04 -2.64
C LEU A 477 -30.45 -0.67 -1.34
N SER A 478 -31.23 -0.53 -0.24
CA SER A 478 -30.83 -1.08 1.06
C SER A 478 -30.68 -2.60 1.06
N GLY A 479 -31.62 -3.32 0.46
CA GLY A 479 -31.56 -4.77 0.34
C GLY A 479 -30.36 -5.24 -0.47
N PRO A 480 -30.26 -4.84 -1.77
CA PRO A 480 -29.12 -5.17 -2.63
C PRO A 480 -27.76 -4.80 -2.02
N MET A 481 -27.63 -3.63 -1.38
CA MET A 481 -26.39 -3.20 -0.76
C MET A 481 -25.97 -4.09 0.42
N LYS A 482 -26.91 -4.51 1.27
CA LYS A 482 -26.65 -5.43 2.38
C LYS A 482 -26.26 -6.82 1.88
N ASN A 483 -26.94 -7.31 0.83
CA ASN A 483 -26.64 -8.60 0.22
C ASN A 483 -25.28 -8.59 -0.49
N LEU A 484 -24.98 -7.54 -1.25
CA LEU A 484 -23.67 -7.35 -1.88
C LEU A 484 -22.54 -7.30 -0.83
N ALA A 485 -22.78 -6.62 0.31
CA ALA A 485 -21.83 -6.58 1.41
C ALA A 485 -21.58 -7.97 2.02
N ALA A 486 -22.62 -8.79 2.16
CA ALA A 486 -22.50 -10.17 2.62
C ALA A 486 -21.72 -11.05 1.62
N ASP A 487 -21.98 -10.89 0.32
CA ASP A 487 -21.26 -11.62 -0.73
C ASP A 487 -19.79 -11.19 -0.84
N LEU A 488 -19.47 -9.91 -0.65
CA LEU A 488 -18.10 -9.41 -0.54
C LEU A 488 -17.38 -10.02 0.68
N ALA A 489 -18.04 -10.04 1.84
CA ALA A 489 -17.48 -10.64 3.05
C ALA A 489 -17.22 -12.15 2.88
N ALA A 490 -18.12 -12.86 2.18
CA ALA A 490 -17.99 -14.26 1.85
C ALA A 490 -17.02 -14.55 0.70
N LYS A 491 -16.36 -13.52 0.11
CA LYS A 491 -15.47 -13.62 -1.06
C LYS A 491 -16.14 -14.18 -2.32
N ARG A 492 -17.45 -14.12 -2.40
CA ARG A 492 -18.21 -14.58 -3.57
C ARG A 492 -18.18 -13.61 -4.75
N ILE A 493 -17.92 -12.33 -4.50
CA ILE A 493 -17.73 -11.34 -5.55
C ILE A 493 -16.28 -11.42 -6.03
N VAL A 494 -16.07 -11.98 -7.22
CA VAL A 494 -14.76 -12.17 -7.85
C VAL A 494 -14.59 -11.12 -8.94
N TYR A 495 -13.84 -10.06 -8.64
CA TYR A 495 -13.66 -8.90 -9.51
C TYR A 495 -12.26 -8.83 -10.15
N GLY A 496 -11.53 -9.97 -10.21
CA GLY A 496 -10.21 -10.07 -10.84
C GLY A 496 -9.15 -9.15 -10.23
N ASN A 497 -9.29 -8.83 -8.94
CA ASN A 497 -8.45 -7.86 -8.21
C ASN A 497 -8.37 -6.47 -8.90
N ASN A 498 -9.43 -6.04 -9.58
CA ASN A 498 -9.50 -4.74 -10.25
C ASN A 498 -9.20 -3.60 -9.27
N PRO A 499 -8.11 -2.82 -9.48
CA PRO A 499 -7.67 -1.81 -8.52
C PRO A 499 -8.64 -0.62 -8.44
N ILE A 500 -9.34 -0.28 -9.54
CA ILE A 500 -10.28 0.85 -9.58
C ILE A 500 -11.54 0.50 -8.78
N LEU A 501 -12.11 -0.70 -8.99
CA LEU A 501 -13.26 -1.14 -8.20
C LEU A 501 -12.92 -1.23 -6.72
N LYS A 502 -11.77 -1.84 -6.39
CA LYS A 502 -11.30 -1.94 -5.02
C LYS A 502 -11.17 -0.56 -4.37
N TRP A 503 -10.59 0.41 -5.07
CA TRP A 503 -10.51 1.79 -4.63
C TRP A 503 -11.89 2.45 -4.47
N CYS A 504 -12.80 2.32 -5.44
CA CYS A 504 -14.15 2.85 -5.34
C CYS A 504 -14.89 2.31 -4.11
N MET A 505 -14.78 1.00 -3.84
CA MET A 505 -15.41 0.36 -2.69
C MET A 505 -14.86 0.88 -1.35
N THR A 506 -13.56 1.22 -1.26
CA THR A 506 -12.98 1.81 -0.04
C THR A 506 -13.55 3.19 0.29
N ASN A 507 -14.12 3.88 -0.69
CA ASN A 507 -14.65 5.24 -0.59
C ASN A 507 -16.16 5.29 -0.28
N VAL A 508 -16.84 4.14 -0.25
CA VAL A 508 -18.27 4.06 0.02
C VAL A 508 -18.54 4.32 1.48
N ALA A 509 -19.30 5.37 1.78
CA ALA A 509 -20.00 5.57 3.04
C ALA A 509 -21.48 5.25 2.89
N VAL A 510 -22.24 5.24 3.98
CA VAL A 510 -23.68 5.02 3.94
C VAL A 510 -24.43 6.17 4.57
N ASP A 511 -25.53 6.53 3.93
CA ASP A 511 -26.58 7.36 4.51
C ASP A 511 -27.72 6.44 5.02
N VAL A 512 -28.05 6.57 6.30
CA VAL A 512 -29.01 5.68 7.01
C VAL A 512 -30.28 6.47 7.32
N ASP A 513 -31.44 5.87 7.12
CA ASP A 513 -32.73 6.43 7.57
C ASP A 513 -33.15 5.91 8.95
N ARG A 514 -34.33 6.36 9.44
CA ARG A 514 -34.87 5.98 10.75
C ARG A 514 -35.26 4.49 10.85
N ASN A 515 -35.36 3.81 9.72
CA ASN A 515 -35.78 2.40 9.62
C ASN A 515 -34.56 1.51 9.28
N ASP A 516 -33.33 2.00 9.48
CA ASP A 516 -32.10 1.29 9.14
C ASP A 516 -31.95 0.90 7.66
N ASN A 517 -32.67 1.61 6.77
CA ASN A 517 -32.40 1.50 5.34
C ASN A 517 -31.17 2.34 4.99
N ILE A 518 -30.31 1.77 4.14
CA ILE A 518 -29.04 2.37 3.72
C ILE A 518 -29.03 2.65 2.22
N GLN A 519 -28.30 3.69 1.85
CA GLN A 519 -27.89 3.94 0.46
C GLN A 519 -26.43 4.36 0.43
N PRO A 520 -25.69 4.10 -0.66
CA PRO A 520 -24.31 4.51 -0.77
C PRO A 520 -24.22 6.04 -0.89
N CYS A 521 -23.19 6.60 -0.25
CA CYS A 521 -22.80 7.98 -0.44
C CYS A 521 -21.28 8.09 -0.43
N LYS A 522 -20.75 9.21 -0.96
CA LYS A 522 -19.32 9.50 -0.88
C LYS A 522 -18.94 9.81 0.57
N THR A 523 -17.72 9.48 0.96
CA THR A 523 -17.12 9.96 2.21
C THR A 523 -17.04 11.50 2.18
N SER A 524 -16.71 12.12 3.31
CA SER A 524 -16.59 13.59 3.43
C SER A 524 -15.56 14.22 2.47
N ASN A 525 -14.68 13.44 1.87
CA ASN A 525 -13.71 13.91 0.89
C ASN A 525 -14.31 13.95 -0.53
N PRO A 526 -14.54 15.12 -1.13
CA PRO A 526 -15.18 15.25 -2.44
C PRO A 526 -14.34 14.69 -3.61
N ARG A 527 -13.06 14.38 -3.38
CA ARG A 527 -12.16 13.77 -4.39
C ARG A 527 -12.30 12.24 -4.47
N LYS A 528 -12.98 11.64 -3.52
CA LYS A 528 -13.19 10.20 -3.48
C LYS A 528 -14.34 9.79 -4.39
N ARG A 529 -14.12 8.80 -5.24
CA ARG A 529 -15.08 8.29 -6.23
C ARG A 529 -15.68 6.98 -5.75
N ILE A 530 -16.95 6.77 -6.06
CA ILE A 530 -17.68 5.52 -5.79
C ILE A 530 -18.33 4.95 -7.05
N ASP A 531 -18.04 5.52 -8.20
CA ASP A 531 -18.73 5.26 -9.48
C ASP A 531 -18.66 3.77 -9.88
N GLY A 532 -17.49 3.13 -9.67
CA GLY A 532 -17.35 1.69 -9.89
C GLY A 532 -18.24 0.84 -8.97
N PHE A 533 -18.44 1.29 -7.73
CA PHE A 533 -19.36 0.63 -6.81
C PHE A 533 -20.83 0.91 -7.16
N ALA A 534 -21.18 2.13 -7.57
CA ALA A 534 -22.53 2.49 -7.98
C ALA A 534 -22.95 1.66 -9.20
N SER A 535 -22.11 1.58 -10.23
CA SER A 535 -22.31 0.73 -11.40
C SER A 535 -22.47 -0.76 -11.03
N LEU A 536 -21.63 -1.27 -10.10
CA LEU A 536 -21.74 -2.62 -9.57
C LEU A 536 -23.09 -2.85 -8.83
N LEU A 537 -23.50 -1.89 -8.01
CA LEU A 537 -24.76 -1.99 -7.25
C LEU A 537 -25.99 -1.97 -8.16
N ASP A 538 -25.97 -1.18 -9.24
CA ASP A 538 -27.04 -1.16 -10.23
C ASP A 538 -27.14 -2.51 -10.97
N ALA A 539 -25.98 -3.07 -11.39
CA ALA A 539 -25.93 -4.41 -11.98
C ALA A 539 -26.41 -5.50 -11.00
N TYR A 540 -25.96 -5.44 -9.74
CA TYR A 540 -26.33 -6.38 -8.70
C TYR A 540 -27.82 -6.29 -8.34
N THR A 541 -28.39 -5.08 -8.33
CA THR A 541 -29.83 -4.87 -8.13
C THR A 541 -30.65 -5.49 -9.27
N ALA A 542 -30.19 -5.30 -10.52
CA ALA A 542 -30.84 -5.94 -11.67
C ALA A 542 -30.72 -7.46 -11.61
N LEU A 543 -29.59 -8.00 -11.15
CA LEU A 543 -29.40 -9.43 -10.92
C LEU A 543 -30.38 -9.97 -9.87
N GLU A 544 -30.50 -9.32 -8.72
CA GLU A 544 -31.43 -9.78 -7.67
C GLU A 544 -32.90 -9.77 -8.13
N GLN A 545 -33.30 -8.74 -8.88
CA GLN A 545 -34.65 -8.62 -9.41
C GLN A 545 -34.99 -9.69 -10.45
N ASN A 546 -34.00 -10.24 -11.16
CA ASN A 546 -34.18 -11.20 -12.25
C ASN A 546 -33.45 -12.53 -11.98
N LYS A 547 -33.11 -12.81 -10.70
CA LYS A 547 -32.20 -13.91 -10.34
C LYS A 547 -32.71 -15.28 -10.75
N GLU A 548 -33.97 -15.56 -10.52
CA GLU A 548 -34.59 -16.87 -10.82
C GLU A 548 -34.52 -17.15 -12.32
N ASP A 549 -34.98 -16.21 -13.13
CA ASP A 549 -34.99 -16.34 -14.60
C ASP A 549 -33.56 -16.42 -15.16
N TYR A 550 -32.63 -15.59 -14.63
CA TYR A 550 -31.24 -15.60 -15.03
C TYR A 550 -30.56 -16.93 -14.70
N MET A 551 -30.77 -17.48 -13.49
CA MET A 551 -30.20 -18.77 -13.07
C MET A 551 -30.76 -19.95 -13.86
N ASN A 552 -32.00 -19.84 -14.38
CA ASN A 552 -32.55 -20.85 -15.28
C ASN A 552 -31.97 -20.76 -16.70
N LEU A 553 -31.51 -19.58 -17.10
CA LEU A 553 -30.96 -19.31 -18.41
C LEU A 553 -29.51 -19.84 -18.57
N ILE A 554 -28.70 -19.74 -17.47
CA ILE A 554 -27.30 -20.22 -17.42
C ILE A 554 -27.24 -21.72 -16.94
#